data_ac6da9dae4f3370461af244c28d84476
#
_entry.id   ac6da9dae4f3370461af244c28d84476
#
_cell.length_a   1.000
_cell.length_b   1.000
_cell.length_c   1.000
_cell.angle_alpha   90.00
_cell.angle_beta   90.00
_cell.angle_gamma   90.00
#
_symmetry.space_group_name_H-M   'P 1'
#
loop_
_entity.id
_entity.type
_entity.pdbx_description
1 polymer ?
#
loop_
_entity_poly.entity_id
_entity_poly.type
_entity_poly.pdbx_seq_one_letter_code
_entity_poly.pdbx_strand_id
1 'polypeptide(L)'
;MSANLGQIDFYDKQISMAHGAGGEASRRLIEGLIQPLLSNPLLDSLSDAAVFAAPAGRLAMTADSFVVQPLIFPGGSIGELAVNGTLNDLAVSAARPISLTAALILEAGLPAEVLRHEVEAMAAAARRAGVPIVAGDTKVVEHGRADGMYISTTGLGQVDPRADLGPKRVEAGDQVLLSGPIGNHGMAIMLARAELDIEADIRSDTRWLGGLTAALVECLGPDLHWMRDATRGGVATVLNELARDAEVTVTIAEEAVPVDDVVRGACELLGLDPLQVANEGQFVAVVAGHRAEAALAALQSTPGGERACRLGEVGKGRRPCVLAKAAYGGVRVVDMLIGDPLPRIC
;
A
#
# COMPACT_ATOMS: atom_id res chain seq x y z
N MET A 1 44.36 13.18 5.77
CA MET A 1 44.00 13.98 4.58
C MET A 1 42.94 13.18 3.83
N SER A 2 41.65 13.42 4.11
CA SER A 2 40.58 12.85 3.31
C SER A 2 40.57 13.60 1.97
N ALA A 3 40.84 12.91 0.89
CA ALA A 3 40.62 13.43 -0.43
C ALA A 3 39.15 13.76 -0.56
N ASN A 4 38.85 15.03 -0.80
CA ASN A 4 37.52 15.48 -1.26
C ASN A 4 37.38 14.86 -2.68
N LEU A 5 36.85 13.66 -2.75
CA LEU A 5 36.35 13.08 -4.00
C LEU A 5 35.17 13.96 -4.39
N GLY A 6 35.35 14.75 -5.45
CA GLY A 6 34.36 15.72 -5.90
C GLY A 6 32.96 15.06 -5.97
N GLN A 7 31.97 15.76 -5.45
CA GLN A 7 30.59 15.35 -5.51
C GLN A 7 30.26 14.99 -6.97
N ILE A 8 29.80 13.76 -7.20
CA ILE A 8 29.37 13.32 -8.52
C ILE A 8 27.97 13.90 -8.74
N ASP A 9 27.82 14.73 -9.76
CA ASP A 9 26.54 15.30 -10.12
C ASP A 9 25.90 14.52 -11.28
N PHE A 10 24.62 14.22 -11.18
CA PHE A 10 23.84 13.67 -12.28
C PHE A 10 23.20 14.79 -13.08
N TYR A 11 23.64 14.97 -14.32
CA TYR A 11 23.21 16.05 -15.23
C TYR A 11 22.61 15.57 -16.55
N ASP A 12 22.49 14.26 -16.74
CA ASP A 12 21.87 13.69 -17.94
C ASP A 12 20.38 14.02 -17.96
N LYS A 13 19.87 14.43 -19.12
CA LYS A 13 18.44 14.83 -19.27
C LYS A 13 17.49 13.66 -19.36
N GLN A 14 17.97 12.50 -19.79
CA GLN A 14 17.18 11.29 -19.99
C GLN A 14 17.98 10.06 -19.61
N ILE A 15 17.26 9.03 -19.18
CA ILE A 15 17.85 7.71 -18.94
C ILE A 15 18.16 7.07 -20.28
N SER A 16 19.32 6.44 -20.37
CA SER A 16 19.79 5.69 -21.54
C SER A 16 20.24 4.29 -21.14
N MET A 17 20.41 3.41 -22.10
CA MET A 17 20.92 2.05 -21.86
C MET A 17 22.26 2.03 -21.11
N ALA A 18 23.11 3.05 -21.31
CA ALA A 18 24.39 3.16 -20.62
C ALA A 18 24.26 3.25 -19.08
N HIS A 19 23.13 3.79 -18.58
CA HIS A 19 22.86 3.89 -17.14
C HIS A 19 22.58 2.51 -16.50
N GLY A 20 22.21 1.50 -17.29
CA GLY A 20 22.03 0.12 -16.83
C GLY A 20 23.20 -0.81 -17.10
N ALA A 21 24.27 -0.33 -17.75
CA ALA A 21 25.38 -1.16 -18.24
C ALA A 21 26.51 -1.42 -17.22
N GLY A 22 26.43 -0.84 -16.01
CA GLY A 22 27.45 -1.03 -14.97
C GLY A 22 28.70 -0.17 -15.11
N GLY A 23 28.75 0.77 -16.07
CA GLY A 23 29.87 1.67 -16.30
C GLY A 23 29.75 3.03 -15.61
N GLU A 24 30.47 4.03 -16.12
CA GLU A 24 30.49 5.37 -15.54
C GLU A 24 29.15 6.07 -15.54
N ALA A 25 28.31 5.85 -16.57
CA ALA A 25 26.94 6.38 -16.59
C ALA A 25 26.10 5.79 -15.47
N SER A 26 26.16 4.48 -15.22
CA SER A 26 25.51 3.83 -14.06
C SER A 26 25.99 4.42 -12.74
N ARG A 27 27.30 4.63 -12.61
CA ARG A 27 27.89 5.23 -11.42
C ARG A 27 27.36 6.65 -11.18
N ARG A 28 27.30 7.49 -12.23
CA ARG A 28 26.73 8.85 -12.11
C ARG A 28 25.26 8.81 -11.71
N LEU A 29 24.48 7.88 -12.24
CA LEU A 29 23.08 7.71 -11.85
C LEU A 29 22.95 7.32 -10.36
N ILE A 30 23.71 6.32 -9.93
CA ILE A 30 23.64 5.83 -8.54
C ILE A 30 24.19 6.85 -7.57
N GLU A 31 25.46 7.27 -7.73
CA GLU A 31 26.15 8.13 -6.77
C GLU A 31 25.75 9.62 -6.90
N GLY A 32 25.27 10.06 -8.07
CA GLY A 32 24.90 11.45 -8.33
C GLY A 32 23.41 11.75 -8.18
N LEU A 33 22.53 10.74 -8.14
CA LEU A 33 21.08 10.94 -8.02
C LEU A 33 20.47 10.05 -6.94
N ILE A 34 20.55 8.73 -7.08
CA ILE A 34 19.74 7.81 -6.26
C ILE A 34 20.28 7.75 -4.83
N GLN A 35 21.55 7.43 -4.65
CA GLN A 35 22.17 7.26 -3.33
C GLN A 35 22.06 8.53 -2.47
N PRO A 36 22.35 9.76 -2.96
CA PRO A 36 22.23 10.95 -2.13
C PRO A 36 20.81 11.23 -1.60
N LEU A 37 19.78 10.87 -2.37
CA LEU A 37 18.38 11.04 -1.99
C LEU A 37 17.93 10.01 -0.95
N LEU A 38 18.46 8.79 -1.02
CA LEU A 38 18.13 7.67 -0.14
C LEU A 38 19.15 7.45 0.98
N SER A 39 20.17 8.30 1.11
CA SER A 39 21.34 8.16 1.99
C SER A 39 20.98 7.72 3.41
N ASN A 40 21.65 6.69 3.86
CA ASN A 40 21.67 6.20 5.24
C ASN A 40 22.92 5.32 5.47
N PRO A 41 23.33 5.07 6.74
CA PRO A 41 24.58 4.36 7.04
C PRO A 41 24.69 2.96 6.43
N LEU A 42 23.59 2.29 6.11
CA LEU A 42 23.61 0.95 5.50
C LEU A 42 23.75 1.02 3.98
N LEU A 43 23.06 1.96 3.34
CA LEU A 43 23.08 2.14 1.89
C LEU A 43 24.40 2.80 1.42
N ASP A 44 24.93 3.74 2.19
CA ASP A 44 26.06 4.58 1.78
C ASP A 44 27.38 3.81 1.54
N SER A 45 27.45 2.57 2.06
CA SER A 45 28.56 1.67 1.76
C SER A 45 28.56 1.16 0.31
N LEU A 46 27.41 1.24 -0.40
CA LEU A 46 27.18 0.69 -1.74
C LEU A 46 27.71 -0.74 -1.91
N SER A 47 27.62 -1.54 -0.85
CA SER A 47 28.03 -2.96 -0.85
C SER A 47 26.95 -3.82 -1.51
N ASP A 48 27.31 -5.05 -1.90
CA ASP A 48 26.36 -6.01 -2.50
C ASP A 48 25.15 -6.34 -1.59
N ALA A 49 25.31 -6.17 -0.27
CA ALA A 49 24.24 -6.37 0.69
C ALA A 49 24.36 -5.43 1.90
N ALA A 50 23.21 -5.01 2.44
CA ALA A 50 23.14 -4.33 3.72
C ALA A 50 23.26 -5.36 4.85
N VAL A 51 24.21 -5.16 5.77
CA VAL A 51 24.44 -6.05 6.91
C VAL A 51 24.12 -5.32 8.21
N PHE A 52 23.21 -5.89 8.99
CA PHE A 52 22.81 -5.35 10.30
C PHE A 52 22.44 -6.48 11.28
N ALA A 53 22.39 -6.16 12.57
CA ALA A 53 22.04 -7.15 13.59
C ALA A 53 20.57 -7.58 13.46
N ALA A 54 20.31 -8.89 13.51
CA ALA A 54 18.94 -9.41 13.50
C ALA A 54 18.25 -9.11 14.85
N PRO A 55 17.02 -8.58 14.84
CA PRO A 55 16.23 -8.46 16.07
C PRO A 55 15.78 -9.84 16.56
N ALA A 56 15.51 -9.95 17.85
CA ALA A 56 14.92 -11.15 18.44
C ALA A 56 13.42 -11.24 18.09
N GLY A 57 12.86 -12.46 18.03
CA GLY A 57 11.43 -12.69 17.83
C GLY A 57 11.07 -13.09 16.40
N ARG A 58 9.77 -12.92 16.05
CA ARG A 58 9.25 -13.26 14.70
C ARG A 58 9.53 -12.12 13.73
N LEU A 59 9.89 -12.48 12.52
CA LEU A 59 10.06 -11.54 11.41
C LEU A 59 8.93 -11.72 10.39
N ALA A 60 8.54 -10.62 9.76
CA ALA A 60 7.70 -10.59 8.58
C ALA A 60 8.52 -10.05 7.40
N MET A 61 8.29 -10.61 6.23
CA MET A 61 8.92 -10.17 4.99
C MET A 61 7.85 -10.17 3.89
N THR A 62 7.80 -9.11 3.11
CA THR A 62 6.90 -8.98 1.96
C THR A 62 7.64 -8.40 0.77
N ALA A 63 7.11 -8.58 -0.43
CA ALA A 63 7.62 -8.00 -1.66
C ALA A 63 6.46 -7.63 -2.58
N ASP A 64 6.52 -6.42 -3.13
CA ASP A 64 5.56 -5.89 -4.07
C ASP A 64 6.21 -5.36 -5.34
N SER A 65 5.42 -5.25 -6.38
CA SER A 65 5.81 -4.66 -7.66
C SER A 65 4.76 -3.67 -8.12
N PHE A 66 5.20 -2.47 -8.45
CA PHE A 66 4.37 -1.33 -8.79
C PHE A 66 4.53 -0.97 -10.27
N VAL A 67 3.41 -0.93 -10.97
CA VAL A 67 3.33 -0.68 -12.42
C VAL A 67 2.26 0.34 -12.76
N VAL A 68 1.91 1.21 -11.82
CA VAL A 68 0.84 2.20 -11.97
C VAL A 68 1.08 3.13 -13.16
N GLN A 69 0.00 3.48 -13.85
CA GLN A 69 0.01 4.44 -14.94
C GLN A 69 -1.20 5.38 -14.79
N PRO A 70 -0.97 6.74 -14.79
CA PRO A 70 0.32 7.44 -14.94
C PRO A 70 1.23 7.30 -13.72
N LEU A 71 2.54 7.56 -13.88
CA LEU A 71 3.53 7.49 -12.79
C LEU A 71 3.25 8.51 -11.68
N ILE A 72 2.79 9.69 -12.07
CA ILE A 72 2.38 10.79 -11.18
C ILE A 72 0.88 10.99 -11.34
N PHE A 73 0.17 10.96 -10.25
CA PHE A 73 -1.29 11.04 -10.22
C PHE A 73 -1.78 11.95 -9.08
N PRO A 74 -3.03 12.40 -9.10
CA PRO A 74 -3.58 13.20 -8.02
C PRO A 74 -3.46 12.49 -6.67
N GLY A 75 -2.72 13.10 -5.74
CA GLY A 75 -2.52 12.57 -4.38
C GLY A 75 -1.30 11.70 -4.16
N GLY A 76 -0.49 11.41 -5.22
CA GLY A 76 0.72 10.62 -5.05
C GLY A 76 1.48 10.33 -6.34
N SER A 77 2.42 9.41 -6.26
CA SER A 77 3.20 8.93 -7.39
C SER A 77 3.67 7.49 -7.16
N ILE A 78 4.21 6.84 -8.20
CA ILE A 78 4.69 5.46 -8.09
C ILE A 78 5.78 5.31 -7.02
N GLY A 79 6.64 6.31 -6.82
CA GLY A 79 7.68 6.27 -5.80
C GLY A 79 7.13 6.28 -4.38
N GLU A 80 6.15 7.13 -4.09
CA GLU A 80 5.46 7.14 -2.80
C GLU A 80 4.65 5.86 -2.57
N LEU A 81 3.91 5.44 -3.60
CA LEU A 81 3.09 4.24 -3.59
C LEU A 81 3.91 2.99 -3.26
N ALA A 82 5.08 2.83 -3.90
CA ALA A 82 5.96 1.68 -3.72
C ALA A 82 6.48 1.54 -2.28
N VAL A 83 6.72 2.65 -1.60
CA VAL A 83 7.14 2.63 -0.20
C VAL A 83 5.94 2.35 0.71
N ASN A 84 4.83 3.08 0.53
CA ASN A 84 3.66 2.94 1.38
C ASN A 84 3.05 1.53 1.28
N GLY A 85 2.85 0.99 0.08
CA GLY A 85 2.23 -0.32 -0.13
C GLY A 85 2.99 -1.43 0.59
N THR A 86 4.29 -1.56 0.32
CA THR A 86 5.12 -2.59 0.97
C THR A 86 5.19 -2.42 2.50
N LEU A 87 5.24 -1.18 3.00
CA LEU A 87 5.19 -0.93 4.45
C LEU A 87 3.82 -1.26 5.04
N ASN A 88 2.73 -1.04 4.29
CA ASN A 88 1.38 -1.34 4.73
C ASN A 88 1.15 -2.84 4.90
N ASP A 89 1.71 -3.69 4.03
CA ASP A 89 1.72 -5.14 4.20
C ASP A 89 2.34 -5.57 5.54
N LEU A 90 3.49 -4.96 5.89
CA LEU A 90 4.11 -5.21 7.19
C LEU A 90 3.23 -4.71 8.34
N ALA A 91 2.62 -3.54 8.19
CA ALA A 91 1.76 -2.94 9.22
C ALA A 91 0.52 -3.78 9.50
N VAL A 92 -0.18 -4.28 8.46
CA VAL A 92 -1.36 -5.15 8.64
C VAL A 92 -1.00 -6.55 9.11
N SER A 93 0.28 -6.93 9.02
CA SER A 93 0.85 -8.12 9.67
C SER A 93 1.28 -7.87 11.13
N ALA A 94 0.92 -6.71 11.70
CA ALA A 94 1.37 -6.23 13.01
C ALA A 94 2.90 -6.23 13.15
N ALA A 95 3.62 -5.98 12.07
CA ALA A 95 5.06 -5.90 12.06
C ALA A 95 5.52 -4.44 12.01
N ARG A 96 6.45 -4.08 12.90
CA ARG A 96 7.16 -2.81 12.82
C ARG A 96 8.24 -2.92 11.74
N PRO A 97 8.18 -2.14 10.67
CA PRO A 97 9.18 -2.18 9.63
C PRO A 97 10.59 -1.85 10.15
N ILE A 98 11.59 -2.51 9.60
CA ILE A 98 13.02 -2.33 9.92
C ILE A 98 13.75 -1.72 8.75
N SER A 99 13.49 -2.24 7.54
CA SER A 99 14.18 -1.80 6.32
C SER A 99 13.37 -2.14 5.08
N LEU A 100 13.66 -1.41 4.01
CA LEU A 100 13.21 -1.69 2.64
C LEU A 100 14.40 -1.92 1.71
N THR A 101 14.17 -2.68 0.65
CA THR A 101 14.99 -2.64 -0.57
C THR A 101 14.14 -2.13 -1.73
N ALA A 102 14.78 -1.56 -2.77
CA ALA A 102 14.08 -1.07 -3.94
C ALA A 102 14.83 -1.42 -5.23
N ALA A 103 14.15 -2.11 -6.15
CA ALA A 103 14.64 -2.38 -7.48
C ALA A 103 13.87 -1.51 -8.50
N LEU A 104 14.60 -0.78 -9.34
CA LEU A 104 14.07 0.12 -10.35
C LEU A 104 14.30 -0.47 -11.74
N ILE A 105 13.22 -0.65 -12.52
CA ILE A 105 13.29 -0.97 -13.93
C ILE A 105 12.92 0.30 -14.70
N LEU A 106 13.88 0.87 -15.41
CA LEU A 106 13.76 2.15 -16.10
C LEU A 106 13.73 1.92 -17.61
N GLU A 107 12.88 2.66 -18.30
CA GLU A 107 12.85 2.67 -19.75
C GLU A 107 13.86 3.68 -20.30
N ALA A 108 14.61 3.31 -21.34
CA ALA A 108 15.48 4.24 -22.06
C ALA A 108 14.62 5.34 -22.70
N GLY A 109 14.95 6.60 -22.42
CA GLY A 109 14.14 7.77 -22.81
C GLY A 109 13.38 8.41 -21.66
N LEU A 110 13.25 7.75 -20.50
CA LEU A 110 12.64 8.35 -19.32
C LEU A 110 13.35 9.66 -18.96
N PRO A 111 12.61 10.79 -18.85
CA PRO A 111 13.21 12.05 -18.41
C PRO A 111 13.85 11.91 -17.01
N ALA A 112 15.05 12.42 -16.85
CA ALA A 112 15.78 12.35 -15.58
C ALA A 112 15.03 13.07 -14.44
N GLU A 113 14.27 14.12 -14.78
CA GLU A 113 13.43 14.85 -13.79
C GLU A 113 12.32 13.99 -13.21
N VAL A 114 11.70 13.13 -14.04
CA VAL A 114 10.67 12.18 -13.57
C VAL A 114 11.30 11.18 -12.60
N LEU A 115 12.45 10.59 -12.97
CA LEU A 115 13.16 9.68 -12.06
C LEU A 115 13.54 10.38 -10.74
N ARG A 116 14.06 11.61 -10.82
CA ARG A 116 14.39 12.39 -9.62
C ARG A 116 13.18 12.59 -8.73
N HIS A 117 12.06 13.01 -9.30
CA HIS A 117 10.80 13.19 -8.58
C HIS A 117 10.39 11.90 -7.84
N GLU A 118 10.45 10.76 -8.53
CA GLU A 118 10.02 9.48 -7.94
C GLU A 118 10.97 9.00 -6.82
N VAL A 119 12.28 9.17 -6.99
CA VAL A 119 13.24 8.84 -5.92
C VAL A 119 13.10 9.79 -4.72
N GLU A 120 12.82 11.07 -4.95
CA GLU A 120 12.51 12.04 -3.88
C GLU A 120 11.22 11.65 -3.14
N ALA A 121 10.18 11.23 -3.86
CA ALA A 121 8.92 10.76 -3.28
C ALA A 121 9.13 9.49 -2.43
N MET A 122 9.89 8.51 -2.93
CA MET A 122 10.31 7.33 -2.17
C MET A 122 11.05 7.71 -0.88
N ALA A 123 12.03 8.59 -1.00
CA ALA A 123 12.82 9.07 0.14
C ALA A 123 11.94 9.79 1.18
N ALA A 124 10.99 10.60 0.73
CA ALA A 124 10.07 11.31 1.60
C ALA A 124 9.13 10.34 2.34
N ALA A 125 8.56 9.35 1.64
CA ALA A 125 7.71 8.33 2.23
C ALA A 125 8.47 7.48 3.27
N ALA A 126 9.67 7.02 2.92
CA ALA A 126 10.55 6.25 3.80
C ALA A 126 10.91 7.04 5.09
N ARG A 127 11.24 8.33 4.95
CA ARG A 127 11.49 9.23 6.10
C ARG A 127 10.26 9.42 6.98
N ARG A 128 9.06 9.61 6.39
CA ARG A 128 7.80 9.72 7.16
C ARG A 128 7.53 8.47 7.99
N ALA A 129 7.81 7.31 7.41
CA ALA A 129 7.66 6.02 8.11
C ALA A 129 8.80 5.72 9.08
N GLY A 130 9.93 6.44 9.02
CA GLY A 130 11.13 6.16 9.80
C GLY A 130 11.85 4.88 9.39
N VAL A 131 11.73 4.47 8.12
CA VAL A 131 12.25 3.19 7.60
C VAL A 131 13.25 3.45 6.48
N PRO A 132 14.53 3.03 6.60
CA PRO A 132 15.52 3.25 5.56
C PRO A 132 15.35 2.28 4.39
N ILE A 133 15.64 2.75 3.18
CA ILE A 133 15.89 1.91 2.00
C ILE A 133 17.38 1.56 2.01
N VAL A 134 17.71 0.30 2.28
CA VAL A 134 19.07 -0.12 2.65
C VAL A 134 19.85 -0.78 1.52
N ALA A 135 19.16 -1.20 0.47
CA ALA A 135 19.77 -1.81 -0.72
C ALA A 135 18.82 -1.64 -1.91
N GLY A 136 19.32 -1.83 -3.12
CA GLY A 136 18.52 -1.75 -4.32
C GLY A 136 19.27 -2.21 -5.56
N ASP A 137 18.56 -2.22 -6.68
CA ASP A 137 19.12 -2.49 -8.00
C ASP A 137 18.50 -1.54 -9.03
N THR A 138 19.19 -1.32 -10.15
CA THR A 138 18.71 -0.50 -11.26
C THR A 138 18.97 -1.22 -12.56
N LYS A 139 17.91 -1.45 -13.34
CA LYS A 139 17.99 -1.98 -14.69
C LYS A 139 17.41 -0.97 -15.67
N VAL A 140 18.00 -0.91 -16.85
CA VAL A 140 17.46 -0.11 -17.96
C VAL A 140 17.08 -1.06 -19.09
N VAL A 141 15.85 -0.92 -19.56
CA VAL A 141 15.32 -1.64 -20.74
C VAL A 141 15.17 -0.69 -21.92
N GLU A 142 15.08 -1.25 -23.13
CA GLU A 142 14.96 -0.48 -24.35
C GLU A 142 13.65 0.33 -24.38
N HIS A 143 13.65 1.40 -25.14
CA HIS A 143 12.45 2.20 -25.39
C HIS A 143 11.30 1.35 -25.96
N GLY A 144 10.09 1.54 -25.42
CA GLY A 144 8.89 0.77 -25.75
C GLY A 144 8.83 -0.62 -25.07
N ARG A 145 9.68 -0.89 -24.05
CA ARG A 145 9.67 -2.15 -23.29
C ARG A 145 9.18 -1.99 -21.84
N ALA A 146 8.96 -0.77 -21.42
CA ALA A 146 8.30 -0.43 -20.16
C ALA A 146 7.47 0.84 -20.37
N ASP A 147 6.70 1.26 -19.36
CA ASP A 147 5.98 2.53 -19.39
C ASP A 147 6.67 3.56 -18.49
N GLY A 148 7.86 3.96 -18.87
CA GLY A 148 8.71 4.85 -18.13
C GLY A 148 9.48 4.13 -17.03
N MET A 149 8.83 3.67 -15.97
CA MET A 149 9.48 2.90 -14.91
C MET A 149 8.53 1.95 -14.19
N TYR A 150 9.11 0.90 -13.63
CA TYR A 150 8.49 0.02 -12.65
C TYR A 150 9.36 -0.03 -11.40
N ILE A 151 8.74 -0.23 -10.24
CA ILE A 151 9.42 -0.31 -8.95
C ILE A 151 9.02 -1.62 -8.28
N SER A 152 10.01 -2.38 -7.79
CA SER A 152 9.77 -3.50 -6.89
C SER A 152 10.44 -3.23 -5.55
N THR A 153 9.71 -3.41 -4.47
CA THR A 153 10.19 -3.20 -3.11
C THR A 153 10.05 -4.46 -2.29
N THR A 154 11.00 -4.66 -1.36
CA THR A 154 10.92 -5.74 -0.38
C THR A 154 11.05 -5.14 1.00
N GLY A 155 10.12 -5.49 1.88
CA GLY A 155 10.08 -5.02 3.26
C GLY A 155 10.44 -6.10 4.26
N LEU A 156 11.22 -5.74 5.27
CA LEU A 156 11.51 -6.57 6.45
C LEU A 156 10.98 -5.86 7.70
N GLY A 157 10.24 -6.59 8.54
CA GLY A 157 9.69 -6.07 9.79
C GLY A 157 9.79 -7.07 10.94
N GLN A 158 9.71 -6.56 12.16
CA GLN A 158 9.62 -7.35 13.38
C GLN A 158 8.18 -7.38 13.85
N VAL A 159 7.60 -8.59 13.93
CA VAL A 159 6.22 -8.79 14.39
C VAL A 159 6.12 -8.46 15.89
N ASP A 160 5.11 -7.68 16.26
CA ASP A 160 4.81 -7.37 17.66
C ASP A 160 4.52 -8.67 18.43
N PRO A 161 5.16 -8.92 19.57
CA PRO A 161 4.95 -10.15 20.34
C PRO A 161 3.53 -10.32 20.89
N ARG A 162 2.76 -9.24 21.00
CA ARG A 162 1.35 -9.24 21.44
C ARG A 162 0.40 -9.72 20.33
N ALA A 163 0.80 -9.63 19.06
CA ALA A 163 -0.04 -9.95 17.93
C ALA A 163 0.04 -11.45 17.59
N ASP A 164 -1.14 -12.05 17.42
CA ASP A 164 -1.33 -13.40 16.90
C ASP A 164 -2.46 -13.34 15.86
N LEU A 165 -2.15 -12.83 14.68
CA LEU A 165 -3.12 -12.57 13.63
C LEU A 165 -3.25 -13.77 12.68
N GLY A 166 -4.45 -14.03 12.25
CA GLY A 166 -4.70 -15.01 11.20
C GLY A 166 -6.18 -15.40 11.06
N PRO A 167 -6.59 -15.95 9.90
CA PRO A 167 -7.98 -16.31 9.67
C PRO A 167 -8.52 -17.33 10.68
N LYS A 168 -7.67 -18.18 11.26
CA LYS A 168 -8.05 -19.14 12.31
C LYS A 168 -8.39 -18.50 13.66
N ARG A 169 -8.07 -17.22 13.83
CA ARG A 169 -8.40 -16.46 15.03
C ARG A 169 -9.79 -15.84 14.96
N VAL A 170 -10.35 -15.76 13.75
CA VAL A 170 -11.63 -15.11 13.49
C VAL A 170 -12.78 -16.02 13.93
N GLU A 171 -13.67 -15.47 14.74
CA GLU A 171 -14.80 -16.19 15.35
C GLU A 171 -16.13 -15.49 15.07
N ALA A 172 -17.23 -16.26 15.14
CA ALA A 172 -18.56 -15.68 15.04
C ALA A 172 -18.83 -14.74 16.22
N GLY A 173 -19.30 -13.54 15.94
CA GLY A 173 -19.50 -12.44 16.90
C GLY A 173 -18.40 -11.38 16.84
N ASP A 174 -17.29 -11.67 16.14
CA ASP A 174 -16.27 -10.65 15.86
C ASP A 174 -16.84 -9.52 15.03
N GLN A 175 -16.26 -8.33 15.20
CA GLN A 175 -16.65 -7.15 14.46
C GLN A 175 -15.62 -6.81 13.39
N VAL A 176 -16.13 -6.39 12.24
CA VAL A 176 -15.32 -5.95 11.10
C VAL A 176 -15.25 -4.43 11.12
N LEU A 177 -14.03 -3.90 11.18
CA LEU A 177 -13.74 -2.47 11.14
C LEU A 177 -13.07 -2.12 9.81
N LEU A 178 -13.33 -0.90 9.34
CA LEU A 178 -12.68 -0.30 8.18
C LEU A 178 -12.01 1.00 8.60
N SER A 179 -10.77 1.22 8.16
CA SER A 179 -9.93 2.34 8.62
C SER A 179 -10.33 3.72 8.09
N GLY A 180 -11.18 3.79 7.04
CA GLY A 180 -11.64 5.06 6.47
C GLY A 180 -12.31 4.92 5.11
N PRO A 181 -12.50 6.02 4.37
CA PRO A 181 -13.20 6.03 3.08
C PRO A 181 -12.51 5.20 2.02
N ILE A 182 -13.31 4.61 1.13
CA ILE A 182 -12.84 3.71 0.08
C ILE A 182 -13.08 4.25 -1.32
N GLY A 183 -12.34 3.70 -2.29
CA GLY A 183 -12.46 3.95 -3.72
C GLY A 183 -11.63 5.13 -4.23
N ASN A 184 -11.00 5.90 -3.36
CA ASN A 184 -10.26 7.11 -3.73
C ASN A 184 -9.09 6.80 -4.66
N HIS A 185 -8.24 5.81 -4.33
CA HIS A 185 -7.07 5.51 -5.16
C HIS A 185 -7.47 5.06 -6.56
N GLY A 186 -8.28 4.02 -6.67
CA GLY A 186 -8.67 3.49 -7.98
C GLY A 186 -9.35 4.53 -8.85
N MET A 187 -10.23 5.37 -8.29
CA MET A 187 -10.88 6.44 -9.04
C MET A 187 -9.89 7.54 -9.43
N ALA A 188 -8.95 7.94 -8.56
CA ALA A 188 -7.92 8.92 -8.90
C ALA A 188 -7.06 8.47 -10.09
N ILE A 189 -6.65 7.20 -10.12
CA ILE A 189 -5.88 6.65 -11.24
C ILE A 189 -6.71 6.58 -12.52
N MET A 190 -7.95 6.09 -12.45
CA MET A 190 -8.83 5.99 -13.61
C MET A 190 -9.07 7.35 -14.28
N LEU A 191 -9.35 8.37 -13.48
CA LEU A 191 -9.58 9.72 -13.99
C LEU A 191 -8.28 10.37 -14.50
N ALA A 192 -7.14 10.10 -13.88
CA ALA A 192 -5.84 10.63 -14.30
C ALA A 192 -5.38 10.12 -15.68
N ARG A 193 -5.93 9.01 -16.17
CA ARG A 193 -5.65 8.47 -17.52
C ARG A 193 -6.27 9.28 -18.64
N ALA A 194 -7.16 10.22 -18.32
CA ALA A 194 -7.85 11.07 -19.30
C ALA A 194 -8.59 10.30 -20.42
N GLU A 195 -8.89 9.02 -20.20
CA GLU A 195 -9.71 8.21 -21.14
C GLU A 195 -11.20 8.54 -21.00
N LEU A 196 -11.54 9.26 -19.93
CA LEU A 196 -12.91 9.65 -19.58
C LEU A 196 -12.99 11.17 -19.49
N ASP A 197 -13.97 11.77 -20.13
CA ASP A 197 -14.25 13.21 -20.06
C ASP A 197 -15.02 13.54 -18.76
N ILE A 198 -14.44 13.16 -17.62
CA ILE A 198 -14.98 13.38 -16.29
C ILE A 198 -13.97 14.21 -15.50
N GLU A 199 -14.34 15.44 -15.16
CA GLU A 199 -13.57 16.29 -14.25
C GLU A 199 -14.08 16.10 -12.81
N ALA A 200 -13.21 15.58 -11.94
CA ALA A 200 -13.49 15.45 -10.50
C ALA A 200 -12.22 15.60 -9.69
N ASP A 201 -12.30 16.30 -8.56
CA ASP A 201 -11.17 16.43 -7.63
C ASP A 201 -11.12 15.20 -6.70
N ILE A 202 -10.65 14.08 -7.25
CA ILE A 202 -10.41 12.84 -6.52
C ILE A 202 -8.90 12.64 -6.42
N ARG A 203 -8.43 12.40 -5.19
CA ARG A 203 -7.01 12.18 -4.89
C ARG A 203 -6.83 10.77 -4.32
N SER A 204 -5.72 10.12 -4.69
CA SER A 204 -5.33 8.85 -4.10
C SER A 204 -5.24 8.95 -2.57
N ASP A 205 -5.64 7.88 -1.90
CA ASP A 205 -5.52 7.71 -0.46
C ASP A 205 -4.18 7.09 -0.03
N THR A 206 -3.21 6.94 -0.97
CA THR A 206 -1.91 6.34 -0.63
C THR A 206 -1.27 7.01 0.58
N ARG A 207 -0.99 6.21 1.60
CA ARG A 207 -0.39 6.67 2.87
C ARG A 207 0.16 5.51 3.69
N TRP A 208 1.04 5.83 4.63
CA TRP A 208 1.52 4.90 5.64
C TRP A 208 0.48 4.61 6.72
N LEU A 209 0.18 3.32 6.96
CA LEU A 209 -0.86 2.85 7.89
C LEU A 209 -0.33 2.47 9.30
N GLY A 210 0.98 2.48 9.50
CA GLY A 210 1.60 1.95 10.72
C GLY A 210 1.14 2.60 12.03
N GLY A 211 0.75 3.87 12.00
CA GLY A 211 0.18 4.53 13.18
C GLY A 211 -1.15 3.91 13.62
N LEU A 212 -2.04 3.66 12.64
CA LEU A 212 -3.36 3.08 12.88
C LEU A 212 -3.27 1.61 13.33
N THR A 213 -2.44 0.81 12.66
CA THR A 213 -2.28 -0.61 13.00
C THR A 213 -1.60 -0.79 14.36
N ALA A 214 -0.59 0.04 14.69
CA ALA A 214 0.06 0.03 15.98
C ALA A 214 -0.92 0.39 17.12
N ALA A 215 -1.81 1.37 16.91
CA ALA A 215 -2.84 1.73 17.87
C ALA A 215 -3.80 0.57 18.17
N LEU A 216 -4.19 -0.20 17.12
CA LEU A 216 -5.00 -1.41 17.32
C LEU A 216 -4.25 -2.49 18.08
N VAL A 217 -3.00 -2.78 17.73
CA VAL A 217 -2.17 -3.79 18.42
C VAL A 217 -1.97 -3.41 19.89
N GLU A 218 -1.72 -2.14 20.18
CA GLU A 218 -1.55 -1.66 21.55
C GLU A 218 -2.84 -1.76 22.35
N CYS A 219 -3.96 -1.36 21.76
CA CYS A 219 -5.27 -1.37 22.43
C CYS A 219 -5.78 -2.79 22.68
N LEU A 220 -5.60 -3.70 21.72
CA LEU A 220 -6.32 -4.98 21.70
C LEU A 220 -5.45 -6.20 22.03
N GLY A 221 -4.15 -6.17 21.69
CA GLY A 221 -3.30 -7.33 21.85
C GLY A 221 -3.92 -8.59 21.18
N PRO A 222 -4.19 -9.66 21.97
CA PRO A 222 -4.74 -10.91 21.42
C PRO A 222 -6.21 -10.82 20.94
N ASP A 223 -6.93 -9.75 21.28
CA ASP A 223 -8.31 -9.51 20.83
C ASP A 223 -8.36 -8.88 19.41
N LEU A 224 -7.21 -8.58 18.82
CA LEU A 224 -7.07 -8.27 17.40
C LEU A 224 -6.83 -9.60 16.66
N HIS A 225 -7.80 -10.03 15.87
CA HIS A 225 -7.77 -11.36 15.27
C HIS A 225 -7.18 -11.39 13.87
N TRP A 226 -7.42 -10.33 13.07
CA TRP A 226 -6.96 -10.28 11.70
C TRP A 226 -6.94 -8.83 11.17
N MET A 227 -6.02 -8.56 10.25
CA MET A 227 -5.96 -7.30 9.48
C MET A 227 -5.52 -7.60 8.05
N ARG A 228 -5.97 -6.78 7.09
CA ARG A 228 -5.49 -6.76 5.72
C ARG A 228 -5.78 -5.41 5.05
N ASP A 229 -4.85 -4.91 4.27
CA ASP A 229 -5.06 -3.72 3.44
C ASP A 229 -5.99 -4.01 2.26
N ALA A 230 -6.76 -3.00 1.87
CA ALA A 230 -7.83 -3.14 0.90
C ALA A 230 -7.40 -2.68 -0.50
N THR A 231 -6.28 -3.22 -0.98
CA THR A 231 -5.68 -2.90 -2.27
C THR A 231 -6.47 -3.45 -3.46
N ARG A 232 -5.90 -4.24 -4.32
CA ARG A 232 -6.54 -4.75 -5.54
C ARG A 232 -7.83 -5.54 -5.27
N GLY A 233 -8.90 -5.16 -6.00
CA GLY A 233 -10.23 -5.72 -5.80
C GLY A 233 -10.93 -5.21 -4.54
N GLY A 234 -10.33 -4.25 -3.84
CA GLY A 234 -10.90 -3.50 -2.74
C GLY A 234 -11.33 -4.34 -1.54
N VAL A 235 -12.22 -3.75 -0.75
CA VAL A 235 -12.81 -4.38 0.44
C VAL A 235 -13.56 -5.68 0.09
N ALA A 236 -14.18 -5.75 -1.09
CA ALA A 236 -14.90 -6.94 -1.53
C ALA A 236 -13.97 -8.16 -1.61
N THR A 237 -12.79 -8.03 -2.23
CA THR A 237 -11.82 -9.11 -2.33
C THR A 237 -11.31 -9.53 -0.96
N VAL A 238 -10.89 -8.56 -0.15
CA VAL A 238 -10.35 -8.78 1.20
C VAL A 238 -11.33 -9.55 2.10
N LEU A 239 -12.61 -9.16 2.09
CA LEU A 239 -13.64 -9.82 2.88
C LEU A 239 -13.98 -11.22 2.37
N ASN A 240 -13.98 -11.45 1.04
CA ASN A 240 -14.24 -12.77 0.47
C ASN A 240 -13.08 -13.75 0.76
N GLU A 241 -11.84 -13.28 0.69
CA GLU A 241 -10.68 -14.09 1.08
C GLU A 241 -10.76 -14.46 2.56
N LEU A 242 -11.07 -13.49 3.44
CA LEU A 242 -11.29 -13.75 4.85
C LEU A 242 -12.40 -14.78 5.07
N ALA A 243 -13.58 -14.58 4.45
CA ALA A 243 -14.73 -15.48 4.59
C ALA A 243 -14.37 -16.92 4.21
N ARG A 244 -13.63 -17.10 3.10
CA ARG A 244 -13.15 -18.39 2.63
C ARG A 244 -12.13 -19.02 3.59
N ASP A 245 -11.10 -18.24 4.00
CA ASP A 245 -9.95 -18.77 4.73
C ASP A 245 -10.28 -19.03 6.23
N ALA A 246 -11.26 -18.30 6.78
CA ALA A 246 -11.81 -18.50 8.12
C ALA A 246 -13.07 -19.39 8.16
N GLU A 247 -13.61 -19.78 6.99
CA GLU A 247 -14.84 -20.54 6.84
C GLU A 247 -16.06 -19.90 7.52
N VAL A 248 -16.18 -18.58 7.39
CA VAL A 248 -17.23 -17.75 8.03
C VAL A 248 -18.13 -17.03 7.02
N THR A 249 -19.24 -16.49 7.49
CA THR A 249 -20.02 -15.49 6.75
C THR A 249 -19.74 -14.12 7.33
N VAL A 250 -19.36 -13.16 6.48
CA VAL A 250 -19.21 -11.76 6.86
C VAL A 250 -20.46 -11.00 6.41
N THR A 251 -21.10 -10.28 7.32
CA THR A 251 -22.24 -9.42 6.98
C THR A 251 -21.87 -7.96 7.22
N ILE A 252 -21.92 -7.15 6.17
CA ILE A 252 -21.66 -5.71 6.24
C ILE A 252 -22.94 -4.91 6.07
N ALA A 253 -23.00 -3.71 6.64
CA ALA A 253 -24.06 -2.74 6.43
C ALA A 253 -23.66 -1.79 5.29
N GLU A 254 -24.41 -1.73 4.20
CA GLU A 254 -24.07 -0.88 3.04
C GLU A 254 -23.97 0.60 3.41
N GLU A 255 -24.87 1.07 4.27
CA GLU A 255 -24.88 2.47 4.75
C GLU A 255 -23.68 2.81 5.66
N ALA A 256 -23.01 1.82 6.22
CA ALA A 256 -21.82 2.03 7.05
C ALA A 256 -20.53 2.18 6.22
N VAL A 257 -20.56 1.87 4.92
CA VAL A 257 -19.41 1.98 4.03
C VAL A 257 -19.11 3.45 3.73
N PRO A 258 -18.00 4.02 4.23
CA PRO A 258 -17.67 5.41 3.99
C PRO A 258 -17.11 5.57 2.56
N VAL A 259 -17.84 6.28 1.72
CA VAL A 259 -17.45 6.61 0.34
C VAL A 259 -17.69 8.11 0.16
N ASP A 260 -16.69 8.82 -0.34
CA ASP A 260 -16.82 10.25 -0.65
C ASP A 260 -17.82 10.44 -1.80
N ASP A 261 -18.68 11.48 -1.73
CA ASP A 261 -19.74 11.69 -2.70
C ASP A 261 -19.23 11.78 -4.14
N VAL A 262 -18.06 12.41 -4.34
CA VAL A 262 -17.42 12.51 -5.65
C VAL A 262 -16.98 11.14 -6.18
N VAL A 263 -16.43 10.28 -5.31
CA VAL A 263 -16.04 8.90 -5.63
C VAL A 263 -17.28 8.07 -5.94
N ARG A 264 -18.36 8.22 -5.16
CA ARG A 264 -19.62 7.54 -5.39
C ARG A 264 -20.21 7.90 -6.75
N GLY A 265 -20.26 9.19 -7.09
CA GLY A 265 -20.74 9.66 -8.39
C GLY A 265 -19.89 9.13 -9.55
N ALA A 266 -18.56 9.10 -9.41
CA ALA A 266 -17.67 8.53 -10.42
C ALA A 266 -17.91 7.02 -10.60
N CYS A 267 -18.06 6.26 -9.51
CA CYS A 267 -18.37 4.84 -9.57
C CYS A 267 -19.73 4.57 -10.24
N GLU A 268 -20.77 5.35 -9.93
CA GLU A 268 -22.09 5.24 -10.55
C GLU A 268 -22.04 5.48 -12.05
N LEU A 269 -21.30 6.51 -12.51
CA LEU A 269 -21.12 6.81 -13.93
C LEU A 269 -20.40 5.68 -14.68
N LEU A 270 -19.46 5.00 -14.00
CA LEU A 270 -18.67 3.93 -14.59
C LEU A 270 -19.27 2.53 -14.41
N GLY A 271 -20.37 2.42 -13.64
CA GLY A 271 -20.98 1.14 -13.30
C GLY A 271 -20.12 0.27 -12.38
N LEU A 272 -19.30 0.89 -11.52
CA LEU A 272 -18.42 0.22 -10.57
C LEU A 272 -19.00 0.20 -9.16
N ASP A 273 -18.79 -0.90 -8.43
CA ASP A 273 -19.09 -0.95 -6.99
C ASP A 273 -17.87 -0.42 -6.20
N PRO A 274 -18.01 0.64 -5.37
CA PRO A 274 -16.92 1.15 -4.55
C PRO A 274 -16.22 0.09 -3.69
N LEU A 275 -16.94 -0.95 -3.26
CA LEU A 275 -16.36 -2.07 -2.51
C LEU A 275 -15.28 -2.83 -3.30
N GLN A 276 -15.32 -2.77 -4.63
CA GLN A 276 -14.39 -3.46 -5.52
C GLN A 276 -13.24 -2.57 -6.00
N VAL A 277 -13.28 -1.27 -5.70
CA VAL A 277 -12.26 -0.31 -6.11
C VAL A 277 -11.05 -0.38 -5.17
N ALA A 278 -9.85 -0.39 -5.76
CA ALA A 278 -8.60 -0.46 -5.02
C ALA A 278 -8.36 0.76 -4.13
N ASN A 279 -7.73 0.53 -2.99
CA ASN A 279 -7.28 1.53 -2.03
C ASN A 279 -5.79 1.32 -1.73
N GLU A 280 -5.08 2.37 -1.40
CA GLU A 280 -3.65 2.29 -1.05
C GLU A 280 -3.33 2.90 0.33
N GLY A 281 -4.39 3.25 1.06
CA GLY A 281 -4.31 3.83 2.39
C GLY A 281 -5.42 3.37 3.33
N GLN A 282 -6.08 2.23 3.03
CA GLN A 282 -7.14 1.67 3.86
C GLN A 282 -6.90 0.20 4.15
N PHE A 283 -7.37 -0.25 5.31
CA PHE A 283 -7.34 -1.65 5.71
C PHE A 283 -8.62 -2.06 6.43
N VAL A 284 -8.87 -3.35 6.42
CA VAL A 284 -9.90 -4.02 7.20
C VAL A 284 -9.26 -4.69 8.41
N ALA A 285 -9.89 -4.57 9.57
CA ALA A 285 -9.52 -5.28 10.79
C ALA A 285 -10.70 -6.09 11.32
N VAL A 286 -10.41 -7.27 11.88
CA VAL A 286 -11.37 -8.10 12.61
C VAL A 286 -10.94 -8.18 14.06
N VAL A 287 -11.86 -7.82 14.94
CA VAL A 287 -11.62 -7.69 16.38
C VAL A 287 -12.66 -8.43 17.19
N ALA A 288 -12.31 -8.91 18.37
CA ALA A 288 -13.24 -9.54 19.29
C ALA A 288 -14.45 -8.62 19.55
N GLY A 289 -15.68 -9.14 19.48
CA GLY A 289 -16.91 -8.34 19.53
C GLY A 289 -17.00 -7.42 20.74
N HIS A 290 -16.55 -7.90 21.92
CA HIS A 290 -16.57 -7.13 23.16
C HIS A 290 -15.54 -5.98 23.22
N ARG A 291 -14.61 -5.92 22.25
CA ARG A 291 -13.56 -4.89 22.16
C ARG A 291 -13.78 -3.90 21.01
N ALA A 292 -14.84 -4.09 20.22
CA ALA A 292 -15.08 -3.32 19.00
C ALA A 292 -15.16 -1.80 19.24
N GLU A 293 -15.84 -1.35 20.30
CA GLU A 293 -15.94 0.08 20.62
C GLU A 293 -14.58 0.67 21.03
N ALA A 294 -13.78 -0.07 21.79
CA ALA A 294 -12.42 0.37 22.16
C ALA A 294 -11.50 0.43 20.94
N ALA A 295 -11.60 -0.55 20.04
CA ALA A 295 -10.87 -0.59 18.79
C ALA A 295 -11.22 0.60 17.89
N LEU A 296 -12.51 0.88 17.72
CA LEU A 296 -12.98 2.00 16.92
C LEU A 296 -12.51 3.34 17.49
N ALA A 297 -12.62 3.52 18.81
CA ALA A 297 -12.13 4.71 19.49
C ALA A 297 -10.61 4.89 19.33
N ALA A 298 -9.83 3.80 19.39
CA ALA A 298 -8.39 3.83 19.16
C ALA A 298 -8.05 4.28 17.71
N LEU A 299 -8.76 3.76 16.70
CA LEU A 299 -8.60 4.21 15.33
C LEU A 299 -8.96 5.69 15.18
N GLN A 300 -10.15 6.09 15.64
CA GLN A 300 -10.67 7.45 15.44
C GLN A 300 -9.86 8.53 16.18
N SER A 301 -9.15 8.17 17.25
CA SER A 301 -8.23 9.07 17.96
C SER A 301 -6.83 9.15 17.33
N THR A 302 -6.53 8.29 16.37
CA THR A 302 -5.25 8.26 15.68
C THR A 302 -5.33 9.07 14.38
N PRO A 303 -4.34 9.96 14.10
CA PRO A 303 -4.35 10.75 12.87
C PRO A 303 -4.54 9.89 11.61
N GLY A 304 -5.52 10.27 10.79
CA GLY A 304 -5.92 9.56 9.59
C GLY A 304 -6.96 8.45 9.81
N GLY A 305 -7.37 8.20 11.05
CA GLY A 305 -8.43 7.23 11.39
C GLY A 305 -9.76 7.87 11.78
N GLU A 306 -9.91 9.19 11.65
CA GLU A 306 -11.08 9.95 12.11
C GLU A 306 -12.39 9.46 11.48
N ARG A 307 -12.30 8.86 10.29
CA ARG A 307 -13.44 8.31 9.55
C ARG A 307 -13.50 6.78 9.60
N ALA A 308 -12.75 6.15 10.50
CA ALA A 308 -12.88 4.71 10.74
C ALA A 308 -14.28 4.36 11.21
N CYS A 309 -14.77 3.20 10.79
CA CYS A 309 -16.13 2.76 11.12
C CYS A 309 -16.20 1.26 11.40
N ARG A 310 -17.28 0.87 12.05
CA ARG A 310 -17.68 -0.52 12.11
C ARG A 310 -18.46 -0.87 10.84
N LEU A 311 -17.87 -1.73 10.03
CA LEU A 311 -18.41 -2.11 8.74
C LEU A 311 -19.47 -3.21 8.86
N GLY A 312 -19.27 -4.16 9.80
CA GLY A 312 -20.15 -5.30 9.94
C GLY A 312 -19.68 -6.29 11.00
N GLU A 313 -20.16 -7.52 10.87
CA GLU A 313 -19.90 -8.60 11.83
C GLU A 313 -19.61 -9.94 11.15
N VAL A 314 -18.90 -10.81 11.87
CA VAL A 314 -18.63 -12.19 11.49
C VAL A 314 -19.71 -13.10 12.07
N GLY A 315 -20.31 -13.92 11.23
CA GLY A 315 -21.36 -14.88 11.60
C GLY A 315 -21.05 -16.31 11.17
N LYS A 316 -21.85 -17.24 11.70
CA LYS A 316 -21.86 -18.62 11.22
C LYS A 316 -22.86 -18.74 10.08
N GLY A 317 -22.38 -19.01 8.87
CA GLY A 317 -23.24 -19.25 7.71
C GLY A 317 -23.18 -20.71 7.26
N ARG A 318 -24.06 -21.08 6.33
CA ARG A 318 -24.03 -22.40 5.68
C ARG A 318 -22.87 -22.54 4.69
N ARG A 319 -22.35 -21.41 4.19
CA ARG A 319 -21.22 -21.34 3.26
C ARG A 319 -20.43 -20.06 3.55
N PRO A 320 -19.11 -20.09 3.37
CA PRO A 320 -18.31 -18.87 3.38
C PRO A 320 -18.82 -17.91 2.31
N CYS A 321 -19.17 -16.68 2.69
CA CYS A 321 -19.59 -15.62 1.77
C CYS A 321 -19.60 -14.25 2.46
N VAL A 322 -19.66 -13.21 1.65
CA VAL A 322 -19.86 -11.83 2.10
C VAL A 322 -21.26 -11.38 1.72
N LEU A 323 -21.99 -10.85 2.68
CA LEU A 323 -23.35 -10.32 2.52
C LEU A 323 -23.36 -8.83 2.81
N ALA A 324 -23.94 -8.04 1.93
CA ALA A 324 -24.21 -6.63 2.17
C ALA A 324 -25.69 -6.45 2.45
N LYS A 325 -26.00 -5.86 3.60
CA LYS A 325 -27.37 -5.57 4.05
C LYS A 325 -27.69 -4.10 3.78
N ALA A 326 -28.68 -3.87 2.94
CA ALA A 326 -29.18 -2.52 2.67
C ALA A 326 -30.07 -2.00 3.80
N ALA A 327 -30.16 -0.68 3.96
CA ALA A 327 -30.99 0.00 4.96
C ALA A 327 -32.45 -0.45 4.96
N TYR A 328 -32.99 -0.81 3.79
CA TYR A 328 -34.36 -1.26 3.60
C TYR A 328 -34.60 -2.76 3.83
N GLY A 329 -33.57 -3.48 4.36
CA GLY A 329 -33.68 -4.90 4.74
C GLY A 329 -33.37 -5.89 3.62
N GLY A 330 -33.06 -5.43 2.40
CA GLY A 330 -32.52 -6.29 1.33
C GLY A 330 -31.11 -6.80 1.68
N VAL A 331 -30.80 -8.01 1.22
CA VAL A 331 -29.45 -8.59 1.36
C VAL A 331 -28.96 -9.01 -0.02
N ARG A 332 -27.75 -8.55 -0.39
CA ARG A 332 -27.07 -9.01 -1.59
C ARG A 332 -25.76 -9.73 -1.25
N VAL A 333 -25.35 -10.62 -2.10
CA VAL A 333 -24.01 -11.22 -2.02
C VAL A 333 -23.01 -10.21 -2.59
N VAL A 334 -21.89 -10.04 -1.93
CA VAL A 334 -20.74 -9.28 -2.44
C VAL A 334 -19.73 -10.30 -2.96
N ASP A 335 -19.61 -10.39 -4.27
CA ASP A 335 -18.67 -11.30 -4.92
C ASP A 335 -17.33 -10.61 -5.23
N MET A 336 -16.30 -11.42 -5.41
CA MET A 336 -15.02 -10.96 -5.95
C MET A 336 -15.20 -10.61 -7.44
N LEU A 337 -14.42 -9.64 -7.91
CA LEU A 337 -14.37 -9.29 -9.32
C LEU A 337 -13.93 -10.49 -10.17
N ILE A 338 -14.59 -10.66 -11.31
CA ILE A 338 -14.15 -11.55 -12.37
C ILE A 338 -13.49 -10.68 -13.44
N GLY A 339 -12.18 -10.82 -13.62
CA GLY A 339 -11.38 -9.98 -14.52
C GLY A 339 -10.73 -8.80 -13.81
N ASP A 340 -10.19 -7.88 -14.59
CA ASP A 340 -9.51 -6.67 -14.12
C ASP A 340 -10.14 -5.42 -14.76
N PRO A 341 -11.21 -4.86 -14.18
CA PRO A 341 -11.84 -3.65 -14.69
C PRO A 341 -11.00 -2.40 -14.45
N LEU A 342 -9.99 -2.47 -13.60
CA LEU A 342 -9.13 -1.37 -13.19
C LEU A 342 -7.64 -1.76 -13.37
N PRO A 343 -7.16 -2.02 -14.61
CA PRO A 343 -5.82 -2.51 -14.83
C PRO A 343 -4.77 -1.47 -14.42
N ARG A 344 -3.62 -1.94 -13.93
CA ARG A 344 -2.43 -1.11 -13.63
C ARG A 344 -2.73 0.06 -12.68
N ILE A 345 -3.44 -0.22 -11.61
CA ILE A 345 -3.77 0.74 -10.54
C ILE A 345 -2.58 0.93 -9.58
N CYS A 346 -1.82 -0.13 -9.35
CA CYS A 346 -0.65 -0.13 -8.45
C CYS A 346 0.58 -0.76 -9.09
#